data_14aaeb5cfddef8b882b2e0f65bb47e71
#
_entry.id   14aaeb5cfddef8b882b2e0f65bb47e71
#
_cell.length_a   1.000
_cell.length_b   1.000
_cell.length_c   1.000
_cell.angle_alpha   90.00
_cell.angle_beta   90.00
_cell.angle_gamma   90.00
#
_symmetry.space_group_name_H-M   'P 1'
#
loop_
_entity.id
_entity.type
_entity.pdbx_description
1 polymer ?
#
loop_
_entity_poly.entity_id
_entity_poly.type
_entity_poly.pdbx_seq_one_letter_code
_entity_poly.pdbx_strand_id
1 'polypeptide(L)'
;MPERKHDHFSIPAGTVHCSGRDNLVLEISATPYIFTFKLWDWARLGMNGLPRPIHLRHGLANIQWDRDREWVRENLINPVHVVSRGEGWYEEATGLHALEFLETRRHWFTEPVLHDTQGTLNVLNLVEGREVVVDSPSDAFEPFVVHYAETFIVPAQVGQYRISPLGKADKPLATIKAFVRSSA
;
A
#
# COMPACT_ATOMS: atom_id res chain seq x y z
N MET A 1 13.57 12.15 8.27
CA MET A 1 14.05 12.02 6.89
C MET A 1 13.02 12.69 6.00
N PRO A 2 13.37 13.56 5.06
CA PRO A 2 12.38 14.13 4.15
C PRO A 2 11.90 13.04 3.20
N GLU A 3 10.61 12.81 3.17
CA GLU A 3 9.90 11.89 2.28
C GLU A 3 9.45 12.61 1.00
N ARG A 4 9.31 11.83 -0.05
CA ARG A 4 8.80 12.26 -1.35
C ARG A 4 7.54 11.48 -1.68
N LYS A 5 6.68 12.05 -2.52
CA LYS A 5 5.52 11.34 -3.05
C LYS A 5 5.95 10.01 -3.67
N HIS A 6 5.22 8.96 -3.38
CA HIS A 6 5.49 7.58 -3.80
C HIS A 6 6.69 6.88 -3.14
N ASP A 7 7.34 7.48 -2.16
CA ASP A 7 8.26 6.73 -1.33
C ASP A 7 7.53 5.55 -0.67
N HIS A 8 8.22 4.42 -0.60
CA HIS A 8 7.72 3.21 0.04
C HIS A 8 8.63 2.83 1.21
N PHE A 9 8.01 2.49 2.32
CA PHE A 9 8.70 2.07 3.54
C PHE A 9 8.15 0.71 3.98
N SER A 10 9.01 -0.29 4.10
CA SER A 10 8.69 -1.53 4.79
C SER A 10 8.91 -1.33 6.29
N ILE A 11 7.94 -1.75 7.11
CA ILE A 11 8.00 -1.54 8.56
C ILE A 11 7.78 -2.88 9.28
N PRO A 12 8.81 -3.73 9.38
CA PRO A 12 8.71 -4.98 10.10
C PRO A 12 8.57 -4.74 11.61
N ALA A 13 7.96 -5.70 12.31
CA ALA A 13 7.75 -5.64 13.75
C ALA A 13 9.03 -5.26 14.51
N GLY A 14 8.90 -4.46 15.55
CA GLY A 14 10.03 -3.94 16.35
C GLY A 14 10.72 -2.71 15.77
N THR A 15 10.24 -2.17 14.67
CA THR A 15 10.77 -0.93 14.07
C THR A 15 9.98 0.28 14.58
N VAL A 16 10.66 1.21 15.23
CA VAL A 16 10.06 2.47 15.70
C VAL A 16 9.80 3.38 14.48
N HIS A 17 8.57 3.82 14.33
CA HIS A 17 8.17 4.67 13.20
C HIS A 17 7.07 5.66 13.58
N CYS A 18 6.96 6.72 12.82
CA CYS A 18 5.85 7.68 12.86
C CYS A 18 5.75 8.40 11.52
N SER A 19 4.57 8.93 11.21
CA SER A 19 4.40 9.89 10.12
C SER A 19 4.57 11.33 10.61
N GLY A 20 5.15 12.17 9.76
CA GLY A 20 5.28 13.60 10.02
C GLY A 20 3.98 14.37 9.76
N ARG A 21 4.04 15.71 9.92
CA ARG A 21 2.94 16.60 9.57
C ARG A 21 2.78 16.68 8.05
N ASP A 22 1.55 16.87 7.60
CA ASP A 22 1.20 17.13 6.19
C ASP A 22 1.52 15.96 5.23
N ASN A 23 1.57 14.73 5.77
CA ASN A 23 1.74 13.51 4.98
C ASN A 23 0.42 12.76 4.82
N LEU A 24 0.14 12.35 3.60
CA LEU A 24 -0.88 11.35 3.29
C LEU A 24 -0.20 9.99 3.16
N VAL A 25 -0.57 9.05 4.01
CA VAL A 25 0.04 7.71 4.09
C VAL A 25 -1.00 6.66 3.72
N LEU A 26 -0.65 5.78 2.77
CA LEU A 26 -1.37 4.55 2.53
C LEU A 26 -0.66 3.43 3.30
N GLU A 27 -1.31 2.88 4.31
CA GLU A 27 -0.83 1.73 5.07
C GLU A 27 -1.46 0.45 4.53
N ILE A 28 -0.62 -0.53 4.17
CA ILE A 28 -1.02 -1.89 3.85
C ILE A 28 -0.36 -2.79 4.89
N SER A 29 -1.19 -3.40 5.75
CA SER A 29 -0.73 -4.11 6.93
C SER A 29 -1.07 -5.60 6.84
N ALA A 30 -0.11 -6.44 7.18
CA ALA A 30 -0.22 -7.90 7.25
C ALA A 30 -0.39 -8.39 8.69
N THR A 31 -1.01 -7.61 9.56
CA THR A 31 -1.18 -7.95 10.97
C THR A 31 -2.49 -8.73 11.19
N PRO A 32 -2.44 -9.94 11.78
CA PRO A 32 -3.65 -10.70 12.12
C PRO A 32 -4.48 -10.06 13.24
N TYR A 33 -3.90 -9.14 13.99
CA TYR A 33 -4.51 -8.35 15.05
C TYR A 33 -3.77 -7.01 15.21
N ILE A 34 -4.39 -6.04 15.86
CA ILE A 34 -3.77 -4.73 16.11
C ILE A 34 -2.72 -4.87 17.22
N PHE A 35 -1.47 -5.17 16.84
CA PHE A 35 -0.33 -5.19 17.73
C PHE A 35 0.52 -3.92 17.54
N THR A 36 0.03 -2.81 18.07
CA THR A 36 0.77 -1.55 18.07
C THR A 36 1.01 -1.09 19.49
N PHE A 37 2.29 -0.99 19.88
CA PHE A 37 2.66 -0.36 21.13
C PHE A 37 2.92 1.12 20.89
N LYS A 38 2.02 1.97 21.42
CA LYS A 38 2.17 3.41 21.32
C LYS A 38 3.26 3.89 22.28
N LEU A 39 4.35 4.38 21.72
CA LEU A 39 5.43 5.01 22.50
C LEU A 39 5.12 6.47 22.79
N TRP A 40 4.33 7.12 21.94
CA TRP A 40 3.87 8.48 22.06
C TRP A 40 2.49 8.65 21.40
N ASP A 41 1.60 9.46 21.95
CA ASP A 41 0.26 9.67 21.41
C ASP A 41 -0.23 11.13 21.54
N TRP A 42 0.67 12.10 21.56
CA TRP A 42 0.36 13.54 21.57
C TRP A 42 -0.58 13.97 22.70
N ALA A 43 -0.61 13.23 23.81
CA ALA A 43 -1.57 13.40 24.91
C ALA A 43 -3.04 13.43 24.44
N ARG A 44 -3.37 12.77 23.32
CA ARG A 44 -4.75 12.71 22.82
C ARG A 44 -5.67 12.11 23.87
N LEU A 45 -6.85 12.73 24.03
CA LEU A 45 -7.84 12.27 25.01
C LEU A 45 -8.65 11.09 24.46
N GLY A 46 -8.94 10.13 25.31
CA GLY A 46 -9.93 9.09 25.10
C GLY A 46 -11.35 9.62 25.33
N MET A 47 -12.36 8.77 25.11
CA MET A 47 -13.76 9.13 25.33
C MET A 47 -14.08 9.45 26.81
N ASN A 48 -13.24 9.02 27.74
CA ASN A 48 -13.34 9.31 29.17
C ASN A 48 -12.67 10.65 29.57
N GLY A 49 -12.19 11.45 28.60
CA GLY A 49 -11.53 12.73 28.84
C GLY A 49 -10.10 12.63 29.42
N LEU A 50 -9.56 11.44 29.57
CA LEU A 50 -8.19 11.22 30.02
C LEU A 50 -7.24 10.96 28.84
N PRO A 51 -5.94 11.27 28.97
CA PRO A 51 -4.95 10.90 27.94
C PRO A 51 -5.01 9.41 27.66
N ARG A 52 -4.96 9.04 26.37
CA ARG A 52 -4.91 7.63 25.96
C ARG A 52 -3.61 6.98 26.49
N PRO A 53 -3.66 5.70 26.88
CA PRO A 53 -2.48 5.03 27.42
C PRO A 53 -1.38 4.91 26.39
N ILE A 54 -0.14 5.07 26.82
CA ILE A 54 1.07 4.73 26.08
C ILE A 54 1.68 3.45 26.67
N HIS A 55 2.40 2.69 25.85
CA HIS A 55 2.82 1.33 26.18
C HIS A 55 4.35 1.22 26.28
N LEU A 56 5.00 2.15 27.02
CA LEU A 56 6.46 2.24 27.07
C LEU A 56 7.13 0.94 27.49
N ARG A 57 6.66 0.30 28.56
CA ARG A 57 7.25 -0.95 29.05
C ARG A 57 7.25 -2.05 27.99
N HIS A 58 6.11 -2.28 27.36
CA HIS A 58 5.97 -3.33 26.34
C HIS A 58 6.66 -2.91 25.03
N GLY A 59 6.53 -1.67 24.63
CA GLY A 59 7.19 -1.15 23.43
C GLY A 59 8.69 -1.28 23.50
N LEU A 60 9.31 -0.81 24.59
CA LEU A 60 10.77 -0.87 24.77
C LEU A 60 11.31 -2.32 24.77
N ALA A 61 10.53 -3.28 25.28
CA ALA A 61 10.91 -4.70 25.26
C ALA A 61 10.84 -5.35 23.86
N ASN A 62 10.15 -4.72 22.91
CA ASN A 62 9.96 -5.26 21.55
C ASN A 62 10.74 -4.50 20.48
N ILE A 63 11.39 -3.39 20.81
CA ILE A 63 12.22 -2.63 19.86
C ILE A 63 13.45 -3.46 19.48
N GLN A 64 13.69 -3.53 18.17
CA GLN A 64 14.95 -4.05 17.62
C GLN A 64 15.98 -2.92 17.61
N TRP A 65 16.86 -2.88 18.63
CA TRP A 65 17.78 -1.77 18.88
C TRP A 65 18.95 -1.70 17.90
N ASP A 66 19.19 -2.77 17.16
CA ASP A 66 20.20 -2.89 16.11
C ASP A 66 19.78 -2.23 14.78
N ARG A 67 18.52 -1.82 14.66
CA ARG A 67 18.00 -1.14 13.48
C ARG A 67 18.27 0.35 13.54
N ASP A 68 19.52 0.70 13.34
CA ASP A 68 19.94 2.09 13.28
C ASP A 68 19.53 2.78 11.96
N ARG A 69 19.97 4.03 11.79
CA ARG A 69 19.64 4.83 10.61
C ARG A 69 20.19 4.23 9.32
N GLU A 70 21.36 3.61 9.36
CA GLU A 70 22.02 3.04 8.19
C GLU A 70 21.31 1.76 7.77
N TRP A 71 21.05 0.89 8.71
CA TRP A 71 20.26 -0.31 8.50
C TRP A 71 18.87 -0.01 7.91
N VAL A 72 18.17 1.01 8.42
CA VAL A 72 16.85 1.43 7.88
C VAL A 72 16.95 1.87 6.43
N ARG A 73 17.98 2.63 6.06
CA ARG A 73 18.17 3.09 4.68
C ARG A 73 18.42 1.95 3.70
N GLU A 74 19.17 0.96 4.12
CA GLU A 74 19.57 -0.17 3.29
C GLU A 74 18.45 -1.21 3.16
N ASN A 75 17.64 -1.38 4.19
CA ASN A 75 16.72 -2.51 4.29
C ASN A 75 15.24 -2.15 4.17
N LEU A 76 14.83 -0.92 4.50
CA LEU A 76 13.41 -0.58 4.63
C LEU A 76 12.90 0.44 3.62
N ILE A 77 13.79 1.14 2.91
CA ILE A 77 13.40 2.29 2.09
C ILE A 77 13.52 1.96 0.61
N ASN A 78 12.41 2.16 -0.11
CA ASN A 78 12.33 2.11 -1.57
C ASN A 78 13.01 0.89 -2.25
N PRO A 79 12.83 -0.35 -1.80
CA PRO A 79 13.33 -1.51 -2.52
C PRO A 79 12.48 -1.79 -3.78
N VAL A 80 12.04 -0.73 -4.45
CA VAL A 80 11.13 -0.76 -5.60
C VAL A 80 11.90 -1.13 -6.85
N HIS A 81 11.39 -2.10 -7.62
CA HIS A 81 11.96 -2.48 -8.92
C HIS A 81 10.88 -2.88 -9.92
N VAL A 82 11.12 -2.60 -11.20
CA VAL A 82 10.18 -2.94 -12.26
C VAL A 82 10.19 -4.45 -12.50
N VAL A 83 9.01 -5.06 -12.49
CA VAL A 83 8.81 -6.50 -12.68
C VAL A 83 8.16 -6.83 -14.03
N SER A 84 7.41 -5.89 -14.61
CA SER A 84 6.78 -6.07 -15.91
C SER A 84 6.54 -4.73 -16.59
N ARG A 85 6.42 -4.73 -17.91
CA ARG A 85 6.08 -3.55 -18.71
C ARG A 85 5.41 -3.93 -20.02
N GLY A 86 4.62 -3.01 -20.55
CA GLY A 86 4.00 -3.07 -21.86
C GLY A 86 3.88 -1.69 -22.47
N GLU A 87 3.12 -1.58 -23.55
CA GLU A 87 2.87 -0.31 -24.19
C GLU A 87 2.00 0.57 -23.29
N GLY A 88 2.51 1.76 -22.95
CA GLY A 88 1.83 2.73 -22.10
C GLY A 88 1.72 2.36 -20.61
N TRP A 89 2.38 1.30 -20.12
CA TRP A 89 2.37 0.93 -18.70
C TRP A 89 3.61 0.17 -18.22
N TYR A 90 3.84 0.21 -16.93
CA TYR A 90 4.78 -0.68 -16.24
C TYR A 90 4.32 -1.00 -14.81
N GLU A 91 4.77 -2.13 -14.30
CA GLU A 91 4.48 -2.63 -12.96
C GLU A 91 5.77 -2.70 -12.14
N GLU A 92 5.69 -2.25 -10.90
CA GLU A 92 6.77 -2.30 -9.91
C GLU A 92 6.38 -3.19 -8.75
N ALA A 93 7.30 -4.05 -8.30
CA ALA A 93 7.24 -4.61 -6.95
C ALA A 93 7.72 -3.55 -5.96
N THR A 94 7.02 -3.38 -4.85
CA THR A 94 7.37 -2.36 -3.86
C THR A 94 8.28 -2.90 -2.75
N GLY A 95 8.65 -4.19 -2.79
CA GLY A 95 9.68 -4.77 -1.95
C GLY A 95 9.25 -5.01 -0.50
N LEU A 96 8.25 -5.84 -0.29
CA LEU A 96 7.86 -6.29 1.03
C LEU A 96 8.87 -7.29 1.62
N HIS A 97 8.82 -7.44 2.93
CA HIS A 97 9.60 -8.44 3.65
C HIS A 97 9.26 -9.86 3.15
N ALA A 98 10.28 -10.71 3.01
CA ALA A 98 10.12 -12.06 2.46
C ALA A 98 9.14 -12.95 3.24
N LEU A 99 8.99 -12.71 4.55
CA LEU A 99 8.08 -13.45 5.43
C LEU A 99 6.63 -12.93 5.40
N GLU A 100 6.36 -11.81 4.72
CA GLU A 100 4.99 -11.30 4.60
C GLU A 100 4.19 -12.16 3.61
N PHE A 101 2.96 -12.48 3.98
CA PHE A 101 2.06 -13.23 3.09
C PHE A 101 1.38 -12.33 2.04
N LEU A 102 1.55 -11.03 2.15
CA LEU A 102 1.07 -10.05 1.19
C LEU A 102 2.11 -9.77 0.11
N GLU A 103 1.63 -9.40 -1.04
CA GLU A 103 2.41 -8.78 -2.11
C GLU A 103 1.80 -7.42 -2.44
N THR A 104 2.63 -6.44 -2.74
CA THR A 104 2.19 -5.13 -3.23
C THR A 104 2.86 -4.79 -4.55
N ARG A 105 2.05 -4.33 -5.48
CA ARG A 105 2.48 -3.92 -6.83
C ARG A 105 1.97 -2.52 -7.12
N ARG A 106 2.82 -1.70 -7.71
CA ARG A 106 2.42 -0.39 -8.22
C ARG A 106 2.40 -0.42 -9.73
N HIS A 107 1.26 -0.08 -10.32
CA HIS A 107 1.10 0.05 -11.76
C HIS A 107 1.08 1.51 -12.15
N TRP A 108 1.94 1.87 -13.09
CA TRP A 108 1.95 3.16 -13.76
C TRP A 108 1.43 2.99 -15.17
N PHE A 109 0.50 3.83 -15.59
CA PHE A 109 -0.13 3.66 -16.91
C PHE A 109 -0.67 4.98 -17.47
N THR A 110 -0.69 5.08 -18.80
CA THR A 110 -1.37 6.10 -19.60
C THR A 110 -2.44 5.49 -20.50
N GLU A 111 -2.44 4.17 -20.65
CA GLU A 111 -3.34 3.36 -21.47
C GLU A 111 -4.06 2.34 -20.58
N PRO A 112 -5.17 1.74 -21.05
CA PRO A 112 -5.87 0.70 -20.31
C PRO A 112 -4.96 -0.48 -19.95
N VAL A 113 -5.02 -0.93 -18.70
CA VAL A 113 -4.24 -2.07 -18.20
C VAL A 113 -5.18 -3.20 -17.82
N LEU A 114 -4.94 -4.37 -18.37
CA LEU A 114 -5.62 -5.59 -17.99
C LEU A 114 -4.95 -6.21 -16.78
N HIS A 115 -5.74 -6.51 -15.76
CA HIS A 115 -5.34 -7.20 -14.55
C HIS A 115 -6.03 -8.55 -14.46
N ASP A 116 -5.49 -9.43 -13.63
CA ASP A 116 -6.10 -10.71 -13.27
C ASP A 116 -5.98 -10.91 -11.76
N THR A 117 -7.06 -11.42 -11.13
CA THR A 117 -7.07 -11.71 -9.69
C THR A 117 -6.20 -12.91 -9.34
N GLN A 118 -5.93 -13.78 -10.31
CA GLN A 118 -5.18 -15.04 -10.11
C GLN A 118 -5.74 -15.90 -8.97
N GLY A 119 -7.07 -15.87 -8.83
CA GLY A 119 -7.78 -16.62 -7.79
C GLY A 119 -7.65 -16.06 -6.37
N THR A 120 -7.09 -14.85 -6.21
CA THR A 120 -6.98 -14.17 -4.92
C THR A 120 -7.73 -12.84 -4.93
N LEU A 121 -8.07 -12.36 -3.75
CA LEU A 121 -8.61 -11.02 -3.54
C LEU A 121 -7.56 -9.96 -3.95
N ASN A 122 -7.97 -8.96 -4.74
CA ASN A 122 -7.15 -7.78 -4.99
C ASN A 122 -7.75 -6.56 -4.27
N VAL A 123 -6.94 -5.86 -3.50
CA VAL A 123 -7.29 -4.57 -2.89
C VAL A 123 -6.44 -3.50 -3.56
N LEU A 124 -7.10 -2.50 -4.14
CA LEU A 124 -6.42 -1.46 -4.91
C LEU A 124 -6.73 -0.06 -4.39
N ASN A 125 -5.79 0.85 -4.61
CA ASN A 125 -5.96 2.27 -4.32
C ASN A 125 -5.39 3.10 -5.46
N LEU A 126 -6.10 4.15 -5.89
CA LEU A 126 -5.59 5.11 -6.88
C LEU A 126 -4.67 6.12 -6.17
N VAL A 127 -3.36 6.01 -6.40
CA VAL A 127 -2.33 6.81 -5.71
C VAL A 127 -1.74 7.94 -6.56
N GLU A 128 -2.02 7.96 -7.86
CA GLU A 128 -1.66 9.05 -8.77
C GLU A 128 -2.73 9.25 -9.83
N GLY A 129 -3.04 10.49 -10.14
CA GLY A 129 -4.10 10.89 -11.06
C GLY A 129 -5.38 11.26 -10.35
N ARG A 130 -6.38 11.70 -11.10
CA ARG A 130 -7.64 12.19 -10.54
C ARG A 130 -8.67 11.08 -10.42
N GLU A 131 -8.87 10.35 -11.51
CA GLU A 131 -9.91 9.33 -11.61
C GLU A 131 -9.58 8.30 -12.69
N VAL A 132 -10.07 7.08 -12.50
CA VAL A 132 -9.97 5.96 -13.44
C VAL A 132 -11.29 5.24 -13.54
N VAL A 133 -11.49 4.50 -14.63
CA VAL A 133 -12.62 3.57 -14.79
C VAL A 133 -12.12 2.16 -14.54
N VAL A 134 -12.87 1.39 -13.77
CA VAL A 134 -12.66 -0.04 -13.56
C VAL A 134 -13.82 -0.79 -14.19
N ASP A 135 -13.52 -1.72 -15.09
CA ASP A 135 -14.49 -2.52 -15.79
C ASP A 135 -14.08 -4.01 -15.89
N SER A 136 -15.03 -4.85 -16.27
CA SER A 136 -14.81 -6.27 -16.50
C SER A 136 -14.99 -6.60 -17.98
N PRO A 137 -13.95 -7.13 -18.66
CA PRO A 137 -14.09 -7.61 -20.04
C PRO A 137 -15.11 -8.74 -20.22
N SER A 138 -15.45 -9.44 -19.15
CA SER A 138 -16.44 -10.53 -19.11
C SER A 138 -17.79 -10.13 -18.52
N ASP A 139 -18.04 -8.83 -18.34
CA ASP A 139 -19.26 -8.28 -17.73
C ASP A 139 -19.58 -8.86 -16.33
N ALA A 140 -18.53 -9.19 -15.55
CA ALA A 140 -18.70 -9.72 -14.20
C ALA A 140 -19.25 -8.69 -13.20
N PHE A 141 -19.15 -7.40 -13.53
CA PHE A 141 -19.70 -6.28 -12.76
C PHE A 141 -19.89 -5.05 -13.65
N GLU A 142 -20.78 -4.13 -13.24
CA GLU A 142 -20.97 -2.85 -13.90
C GLU A 142 -19.74 -1.95 -13.75
N PRO A 143 -19.30 -1.26 -14.80
CA PRO A 143 -18.18 -0.32 -14.72
C PRO A 143 -18.39 0.76 -13.65
N PHE A 144 -17.34 1.12 -12.93
CA PHE A 144 -17.40 2.19 -11.94
C PHE A 144 -16.16 3.09 -12.01
N VAL A 145 -16.32 4.32 -11.53
CA VAL A 145 -15.25 5.31 -11.44
C VAL A 145 -14.62 5.26 -10.06
N VAL A 146 -13.30 5.33 -10.01
CA VAL A 146 -12.50 5.42 -8.78
C VAL A 146 -11.73 6.73 -8.80
N HIS A 147 -11.78 7.48 -7.69
CA HIS A 147 -11.10 8.76 -7.54
C HIS A 147 -9.79 8.60 -6.76
N TYR A 148 -8.96 9.65 -6.82
CA TYR A 148 -7.71 9.70 -6.07
C TYR A 148 -7.91 9.37 -4.58
N ALA A 149 -7.02 8.53 -4.04
CA ALA A 149 -7.02 8.02 -2.67
C ALA A 149 -8.23 7.12 -2.29
N GLU A 150 -9.09 6.77 -3.24
CA GLU A 150 -10.12 5.76 -2.99
C GLU A 150 -9.55 4.35 -3.07
N THR A 151 -10.02 3.50 -2.15
CA THR A 151 -9.71 2.08 -2.10
C THR A 151 -10.90 1.26 -2.60
N PHE A 152 -10.65 0.29 -3.46
CA PHE A 152 -11.66 -0.63 -3.95
C PHE A 152 -11.15 -2.07 -3.90
N ILE A 153 -12.08 -3.01 -3.95
CA ILE A 153 -11.80 -4.44 -3.83
C ILE A 153 -12.33 -5.15 -5.07
N VAL A 154 -11.50 -5.99 -5.67
CA VAL A 154 -11.89 -6.93 -6.73
C VAL A 154 -11.85 -8.34 -6.16
N PRO A 155 -13.02 -9.00 -5.98
CA PRO A 155 -13.11 -10.37 -5.49
C PRO A 155 -12.43 -11.38 -6.42
N ALA A 156 -11.94 -12.47 -5.85
CA ALA A 156 -11.23 -13.52 -6.59
C ALA A 156 -12.02 -14.09 -7.79
N GLN A 157 -13.34 -14.20 -7.67
CA GLN A 157 -14.22 -14.74 -8.71
C GLN A 157 -14.35 -13.88 -9.96
N VAL A 158 -13.96 -12.61 -9.90
CA VAL A 158 -14.00 -11.71 -11.05
C VAL A 158 -13.05 -12.18 -12.15
N GLY A 159 -11.90 -12.74 -11.78
CA GLY A 159 -10.85 -13.08 -12.75
C GLY A 159 -10.24 -11.84 -13.38
N GLN A 160 -10.48 -11.63 -14.67
CA GLN A 160 -9.93 -10.48 -15.39
C GLN A 160 -10.76 -9.21 -15.17
N TYR A 161 -10.07 -8.11 -14.96
CA TYR A 161 -10.62 -6.76 -14.89
C TYR A 161 -9.65 -5.75 -15.50
N ARG A 162 -10.15 -4.62 -15.91
CA ARG A 162 -9.38 -3.58 -16.58
C ARG A 162 -9.48 -2.27 -15.81
N ILE A 163 -8.35 -1.55 -15.74
CA ILE A 163 -8.29 -0.20 -15.21
C ILE A 163 -7.87 0.73 -16.35
N SER A 164 -8.67 1.74 -16.61
CA SER A 164 -8.48 2.65 -17.73
C SER A 164 -8.46 4.10 -17.26
N PRO A 165 -7.65 4.97 -17.88
CA PRO A 165 -7.81 6.40 -17.70
C PRO A 165 -9.25 6.82 -18.05
N LEU A 166 -9.84 7.75 -17.31
CA LEU A 166 -11.08 8.40 -17.71
C LEU A 166 -10.76 9.52 -18.71
N GLY A 167 -10.83 9.19 -20.01
CA GLY A 167 -10.37 10.05 -21.09
C GLY A 167 -8.89 9.94 -21.38
N LYS A 168 -8.32 10.96 -22.09
CA LYS A 168 -6.89 10.96 -22.42
C LYS A 168 -6.04 11.30 -21.21
N ALA A 169 -5.05 10.47 -20.92
CA ALA A 169 -4.08 10.72 -19.86
C ALA A 169 -2.85 11.48 -20.41
N ASP A 170 -2.68 12.74 -20.00
CA ASP A 170 -1.50 13.55 -20.36
C ASP A 170 -0.30 13.24 -19.47
N LYS A 171 -0.53 12.59 -18.32
CA LYS A 171 0.49 12.15 -17.36
C LYS A 171 0.16 10.74 -16.88
N PRO A 172 1.16 9.95 -16.49
CA PRO A 172 0.91 8.63 -15.94
C PRO A 172 0.02 8.68 -14.69
N LEU A 173 -0.93 7.77 -14.64
CA LEU A 173 -1.74 7.44 -13.47
C LEU A 173 -1.07 6.30 -12.73
N ALA A 174 -1.37 6.11 -11.44
CA ALA A 174 -0.84 4.96 -10.72
C ALA A 174 -1.85 4.37 -9.73
N THR A 175 -1.91 3.05 -9.70
CA THR A 175 -2.59 2.29 -8.66
C THR A 175 -1.60 1.45 -7.85
N ILE A 176 -1.84 1.30 -6.54
CA ILE A 176 -1.23 0.26 -5.71
C ILE A 176 -2.23 -0.89 -5.63
N LYS A 177 -1.75 -2.11 -5.89
CA LYS A 177 -2.49 -3.36 -5.74
C LYS A 177 -1.86 -4.19 -4.63
N ALA A 178 -2.66 -4.60 -3.66
CA ALA A 178 -2.28 -5.57 -2.63
C ALA A 178 -3.05 -6.87 -2.84
N PHE A 179 -2.38 -8.00 -2.68
CA PHE A 179 -2.97 -9.34 -2.80
C PHE A 179 -2.20 -10.34 -1.95
N VAL A 180 -2.81 -11.49 -1.68
CA VAL A 180 -2.16 -12.60 -0.97
C VAL A 180 -1.21 -13.30 -1.93
N ARG A 181 0.05 -13.51 -1.51
CA ARG A 181 0.99 -14.31 -2.29
C ARG A 181 0.45 -15.73 -2.42
N SER A 182 0.37 -16.23 -3.65
CA SER A 182 0.22 -17.66 -3.85
C SER A 182 1.47 -18.34 -3.31
N SER A 183 1.33 -19.25 -2.36
CA SER A 183 2.43 -20.14 -2.00
C SER A 183 2.89 -20.87 -3.26
N ALA A 184 4.14 -20.62 -3.64
CA ALA A 184 4.80 -21.42 -4.68
C ALA A 184 4.95 -22.86 -4.21
#